data_40a6a0510bbda63b595d14b979cf8e70
#
_entry.id   40a6a0510bbda63b595d14b979cf8e70
#
_cell.length_a   1.000
_cell.length_b   1.000
_cell.length_c   1.000
_cell.angle_alpha   90.00
_cell.angle_beta   90.00
_cell.angle_gamma   90.00
#
_symmetry.space_group_name_H-M   'P 1'
#
loop_
_entity.id
_entity.type
_entity.pdbx_description
1 polymer ?
#
loop_
_entity_poly.entity_id
_entity_poly.type
_entity_poly.pdbx_seq_one_letter_code
_entity_poly.pdbx_strand_id
1 'polypeptide(L)'
;KPPHGRTIHNFGPVSDHSGMVGLVEALCSSRGSTQVVSCLAAGDIDRDRLRAPGARLLREVLSRAEDASQTGNSAGKVPDRLLVDLAEHLWRKGLSVVPRYGTDGGVRIPLAIGHPDYPDELLVAVLTDDADYTSEPSLRRRDRHRVERLERRGWRVHMAFSAGVFVDPEAEARAVEELVLAVLVERQRDASPPMEAVPDRVDDSVRAVPEAPEPEAGE
;
A
#
# COMPACT_ATOMS: atom_id res chain seq x y z
N LYS A 1 42.03 -5.43 6.98
CA LYS A 1 42.19 -5.13 8.44
C LYS A 1 41.63 -3.74 8.69
N PRO A 2 40.80 -3.54 9.70
CA PRO A 2 40.36 -2.21 10.06
C PRO A 2 41.61 -1.40 10.56
N PRO A 3 41.71 -0.13 10.21
CA PRO A 3 42.79 0.69 10.72
C PRO A 3 42.65 0.79 12.25
N HIS A 4 43.75 0.52 12.95
CA HIS A 4 43.90 0.73 14.39
C HIS A 4 42.99 -0.05 15.35
N GLY A 5 42.86 -1.36 15.18
CA GLY A 5 42.31 -2.25 16.21
C GLY A 5 40.78 -2.11 16.49
N ARG A 6 40.07 -1.38 15.68
CA ARG A 6 38.57 -1.29 15.82
C ARG A 6 37.93 -2.60 15.45
N THR A 7 37.02 -3.06 16.30
CA THR A 7 36.21 -4.28 16.06
C THR A 7 35.35 -4.11 14.85
N ILE A 8 35.21 -5.16 14.01
CA ILE A 8 34.26 -5.20 12.89
C ILE A 8 32.85 -5.34 13.46
N HIS A 9 31.88 -4.61 12.89
CA HIS A 9 30.47 -4.82 13.21
C HIS A 9 30.01 -6.15 12.62
N ASN A 10 29.47 -7.01 13.48
CA ASN A 10 28.86 -8.29 13.12
C ASN A 10 27.44 -8.36 13.68
N PHE A 11 26.46 -8.55 12.80
CA PHE A 11 25.03 -8.64 13.12
C PHE A 11 24.53 -10.11 13.09
N GLY A 12 25.38 -11.05 13.44
CA GLY A 12 25.05 -12.46 13.48
C GLY A 12 24.63 -13.00 12.10
N PRO A 13 23.55 -13.78 12.00
CA PRO A 13 23.14 -14.40 10.75
C PRO A 13 22.90 -13.44 9.59
N VAL A 14 22.50 -12.19 9.86
CA VAL A 14 22.29 -11.17 8.81
C VAL A 14 23.60 -10.81 8.10
N SER A 15 24.75 -10.96 8.76
CA SER A 15 26.05 -10.73 8.16
C SER A 15 26.41 -11.80 7.12
N ASP A 16 25.85 -12.99 7.23
CA ASP A 16 26.11 -14.11 6.32
C ASP A 16 25.23 -14.02 5.07
N HIS A 17 25.62 -14.74 4.02
CA HIS A 17 24.90 -14.73 2.75
C HIS A 17 23.44 -15.20 2.88
N SER A 18 23.20 -16.25 3.65
CA SER A 18 21.86 -16.82 3.87
C SER A 18 20.94 -15.83 4.61
N GLY A 19 21.45 -15.16 5.64
CA GLY A 19 20.68 -14.16 6.37
C GLY A 19 20.43 -12.89 5.55
N MET A 20 21.37 -12.52 4.68
CA MET A 20 21.15 -11.44 3.72
C MET A 20 20.02 -11.77 2.74
N VAL A 21 20.00 -13.01 2.21
CA VAL A 21 18.90 -13.46 1.32
C VAL A 21 17.57 -13.43 2.05
N GLY A 22 17.51 -13.96 3.28
CA GLY A 22 16.29 -13.92 4.10
C GLY A 22 15.80 -12.50 4.39
N LEU A 23 16.70 -11.55 4.63
CA LEU A 23 16.34 -10.14 4.78
C LEU A 23 15.75 -9.56 3.49
N VAL A 24 16.35 -9.85 2.33
CA VAL A 24 15.81 -9.42 1.03
C VAL A 24 14.45 -10.03 0.78
N GLU A 25 14.28 -11.33 1.01
CA GLU A 25 13.00 -12.02 0.86
C GLU A 25 11.92 -11.41 1.76
N ALA A 26 12.23 -11.14 3.03
CA ALA A 26 11.31 -10.49 3.96
C ALA A 26 10.86 -9.10 3.46
N LEU A 27 11.78 -8.28 2.97
CA LEU A 27 11.49 -6.97 2.41
C LEU A 27 10.66 -7.04 1.11
N CYS A 28 10.96 -8.04 0.27
CA CYS A 28 10.28 -8.22 -1.02
C CYS A 28 8.90 -8.89 -0.89
N SER A 29 8.64 -9.62 0.20
CA SER A 29 7.36 -10.29 0.44
C SER A 29 6.25 -9.34 0.88
N SER A 30 6.59 -8.15 1.33
CA SER A 30 5.62 -7.13 1.74
C SER A 30 4.83 -6.62 0.52
N ARG A 31 3.51 -6.70 0.60
CA ARG A 31 2.59 -6.20 -0.43
C ARG A 31 2.14 -4.75 -0.18
N GLY A 32 2.25 -4.29 1.04
CA GLY A 32 1.87 -2.94 1.47
C GLY A 32 3.05 -2.16 2.03
N SER A 33 3.02 -1.86 3.31
CA SER A 33 4.07 -1.19 4.05
C SER A 33 4.96 -2.18 4.79
N THR A 34 6.23 -1.82 4.96
CA THR A 34 7.16 -2.56 5.81
C THR A 34 7.55 -1.65 6.96
N GLN A 35 7.28 -2.08 8.19
CA GLN A 35 7.73 -1.39 9.39
C GLN A 35 9.03 -2.02 9.89
N VAL A 36 10.06 -1.19 10.06
CA VAL A 36 11.34 -1.60 10.63
C VAL A 36 11.40 -1.15 12.08
N VAL A 37 11.44 -2.10 13.01
CA VAL A 37 11.64 -1.84 14.43
C VAL A 37 13.08 -2.18 14.78
N SER A 38 13.86 -1.19 15.19
CA SER A 38 15.27 -1.36 15.52
C SER A 38 15.63 -0.54 16.74
N CYS A 39 16.53 -1.10 17.57
CA CYS A 39 17.18 -0.37 18.66
C CYS A 39 18.46 0.36 18.21
N LEU A 40 18.81 0.25 16.93
CA LEU A 40 19.98 0.88 16.32
C LEU A 40 19.53 1.82 15.21
N ALA A 41 20.12 3.01 15.19
CA ALA A 41 20.01 3.92 14.06
C ALA A 41 21.09 3.62 13.00
N ALA A 42 20.81 3.99 11.73
CA ALA A 42 21.83 3.85 10.67
C ALA A 42 23.10 4.63 10.98
N GLY A 43 22.99 5.77 11.69
CA GLY A 43 24.11 6.59 12.15
C GLY A 43 24.99 5.92 13.18
N ASP A 44 24.46 4.98 13.98
CA ASP A 44 25.23 4.24 14.98
C ASP A 44 26.18 3.20 14.36
N ILE A 45 25.97 2.89 13.07
CA ILE A 45 26.72 1.86 12.36
C ILE A 45 27.79 2.51 11.50
N ASP A 46 29.04 2.41 11.92
CA ASP A 46 30.19 2.92 11.20
C ASP A 46 30.43 2.13 9.90
N ARG A 47 30.38 2.82 8.75
CA ARG A 47 30.57 2.24 7.41
C ARG A 47 31.91 1.53 7.25
N ASP A 48 32.95 2.09 7.82
CA ASP A 48 34.33 1.57 7.68
C ASP A 48 34.52 0.24 8.43
N ARG A 49 33.62 -0.07 9.35
CA ARG A 49 33.60 -1.30 10.15
C ARG A 49 32.71 -2.40 9.54
N LEU A 50 32.01 -2.12 8.44
CA LEU A 50 31.17 -3.09 7.75
C LEU A 50 31.96 -3.84 6.68
N ARG A 51 32.18 -5.13 6.90
CA ARG A 51 32.86 -6.01 5.93
C ARG A 51 31.86 -6.89 5.19
N ALA A 52 30.91 -7.47 5.89
CA ALA A 52 29.94 -8.38 5.33
C ALA A 52 28.88 -7.65 4.49
N PRO A 53 28.46 -8.21 3.34
CA PRO A 53 27.45 -7.58 2.48
C PRO A 53 26.09 -7.46 3.17
N GLY A 54 25.68 -8.44 3.97
CA GLY A 54 24.43 -8.38 4.74
C GLY A 54 24.42 -7.27 5.79
N ALA A 55 25.54 -7.00 6.43
CA ALA A 55 25.67 -5.89 7.38
C ALA A 55 25.57 -4.52 6.68
N ARG A 56 26.07 -4.41 5.44
CA ARG A 56 25.91 -3.19 4.62
C ARG A 56 24.44 -3.01 4.21
N LEU A 57 23.80 -4.10 3.80
CA LEU A 57 22.38 -4.10 3.44
C LEU A 57 21.52 -3.68 4.65
N LEU A 58 21.77 -4.24 5.83
CA LEU A 58 21.05 -3.87 7.05
C LEU A 58 21.13 -2.37 7.32
N ARG A 59 22.34 -1.80 7.25
CA ARG A 59 22.53 -0.37 7.43
C ARG A 59 21.75 0.45 6.40
N GLU A 60 21.75 0.01 5.14
CA GLU A 60 21.01 0.67 4.07
C GLU A 60 19.49 0.62 4.31
N VAL A 61 18.97 -0.52 4.80
CA VAL A 61 17.57 -0.67 5.17
C VAL A 61 17.20 0.29 6.31
N LEU A 62 18.03 0.38 7.34
CA LEU A 62 17.83 1.31 8.46
C LEU A 62 17.85 2.77 7.98
N SER A 63 18.84 3.15 7.17
CA SER A 63 18.92 4.51 6.62
C SER A 63 17.68 4.88 5.81
N ARG A 64 17.20 3.97 4.96
CA ARG A 64 15.98 4.20 4.17
C ARG A 64 14.71 4.27 5.03
N ALA A 65 14.64 3.47 6.10
CA ALA A 65 13.51 3.51 7.02
C ALA A 65 13.49 4.84 7.81
N GLU A 66 14.66 5.34 8.24
CA GLU A 66 14.80 6.64 8.88
C GLU A 66 14.45 7.78 7.93
N ASP A 67 14.97 7.75 6.70
CA ASP A 67 14.67 8.73 5.66
C ASP A 67 13.17 8.73 5.34
N ALA A 68 12.52 7.56 5.25
CA ALA A 68 11.10 7.44 5.02
C ALA A 68 10.26 8.02 6.19
N SER A 69 10.73 7.85 7.42
CA SER A 69 10.09 8.44 8.62
C SER A 69 10.23 9.97 8.65
N GLN A 70 11.33 10.49 8.11
CA GLN A 70 11.57 11.93 8.03
C GLN A 70 10.96 12.57 6.78
N THR A 71 10.72 11.77 5.73
CA THR A 71 10.30 12.25 4.41
C THR A 71 8.78 12.46 4.29
N GLY A 72 8.06 12.57 5.39
CA GLY A 72 6.82 13.34 5.38
C GLY A 72 7.06 14.79 4.90
N ASN A 73 8.32 15.15 4.62
CA ASN A 73 8.72 16.52 4.26
C ASN A 73 9.91 16.53 3.30
N SER A 74 9.77 16.00 2.07
CA SER A 74 10.83 16.17 1.06
C SER A 74 10.77 17.58 0.44
N ALA A 75 11.38 18.52 1.14
CA ALA A 75 11.79 19.81 0.58
C ALA A 75 12.88 19.57 -0.48
N GLY A 76 12.62 19.88 -1.76
CA GLY A 76 13.72 19.86 -2.71
C GLY A 76 13.40 20.03 -4.18
N LYS A 77 12.15 19.99 -4.61
CA LYS A 77 11.76 20.37 -5.97
C LYS A 77 10.49 21.19 -5.89
N VAL A 78 10.46 22.34 -6.57
CA VAL A 78 9.23 23.17 -6.64
C VAL A 78 8.09 22.22 -7.03
N PRO A 79 7.06 22.10 -6.20
CA PRO A 79 5.93 21.24 -6.55
C PRO A 79 5.28 21.77 -7.83
N ASP A 80 4.86 20.87 -8.69
CA ASP A 80 4.05 21.23 -9.84
C ASP A 80 2.80 21.95 -9.34
N ARG A 81 2.54 23.15 -9.88
CA ARG A 81 1.43 23.99 -9.44
C ARG A 81 0.08 23.29 -9.58
N LEU A 82 -0.10 22.51 -10.65
CA LEU A 82 -1.32 21.74 -10.88
C LEU A 82 -1.51 20.65 -9.82
N LEU A 83 -0.40 20.02 -9.39
CA LEU A 83 -0.41 19.05 -8.30
C LEU A 83 -0.79 19.69 -6.96
N VAL A 84 -0.33 20.91 -6.71
CA VAL A 84 -0.69 21.67 -5.51
C VAL A 84 -2.17 22.02 -5.53
N ASP A 85 -2.68 22.51 -6.66
CA ASP A 85 -4.10 22.86 -6.83
C ASP A 85 -5.00 21.63 -6.62
N LEU A 86 -4.64 20.48 -7.21
CA LEU A 86 -5.36 19.23 -7.01
C LEU A 86 -5.30 18.76 -5.54
N ALA A 87 -4.13 18.83 -4.92
CA ALA A 87 -3.95 18.46 -3.52
C ALA A 87 -4.81 19.34 -2.59
N GLU A 88 -4.93 20.64 -2.88
CA GLU A 88 -5.76 21.55 -2.11
C GLU A 88 -7.26 21.22 -2.24
N HIS A 89 -7.73 20.86 -3.46
CA HIS A 89 -9.11 20.44 -3.66
C HIS A 89 -9.43 19.13 -2.91
N LEU A 90 -8.50 18.17 -2.94
CA LEU A 90 -8.64 16.90 -2.20
C LEU A 90 -8.65 17.13 -0.69
N TRP A 91 -7.77 18.01 -0.20
CA TRP A 91 -7.73 18.37 1.22
C TRP A 91 -9.02 19.06 1.68
N ARG A 92 -9.58 19.98 0.89
CA ARG A 92 -10.87 20.64 1.17
C ARG A 92 -12.03 19.65 1.25
N LYS A 93 -11.94 18.51 0.58
CA LYS A 93 -12.89 17.39 0.67
C LYS A 93 -12.67 16.52 1.92
N GLY A 94 -11.70 16.88 2.77
CA GLY A 94 -11.41 16.17 4.02
C GLY A 94 -10.52 14.95 3.86
N LEU A 95 -9.91 14.74 2.70
CA LEU A 95 -9.01 13.62 2.47
C LEU A 95 -7.60 13.91 2.99
N SER A 96 -6.91 12.88 3.43
CA SER A 96 -5.50 12.96 3.79
C SER A 96 -4.65 12.90 2.53
N VAL A 97 -3.82 13.91 2.31
CA VAL A 97 -2.99 14.03 1.11
C VAL A 97 -1.52 14.04 1.47
N VAL A 98 -0.77 13.05 0.98
CA VAL A 98 0.67 12.95 1.17
C VAL A 98 1.37 13.14 -0.18
N PRO A 99 2.02 14.30 -0.40
CA PRO A 99 2.72 14.56 -1.66
C PRO A 99 4.02 13.75 -1.71
N ARG A 100 4.40 13.35 -2.94
CA ARG A 100 5.67 12.70 -3.26
C ARG A 100 5.96 11.46 -2.39
N TYR A 101 4.96 10.64 -2.17
CA TYR A 101 5.09 9.42 -1.39
C TYR A 101 6.00 8.40 -2.08
N GLY A 102 6.92 7.81 -1.32
CA GLY A 102 7.87 6.83 -1.80
C GLY A 102 9.32 7.26 -1.60
N THR A 103 10.27 6.41 -2.02
CA THR A 103 11.72 6.63 -1.83
C THR A 103 12.42 6.92 -3.16
N ASP A 104 13.54 7.60 -3.08
CA ASP A 104 14.42 7.80 -4.22
C ASP A 104 14.91 6.45 -4.78
N GLY A 105 14.81 6.27 -6.09
CA GLY A 105 15.12 5.00 -6.78
C GLY A 105 14.01 3.94 -6.75
N GLY A 106 12.89 4.23 -6.07
CA GLY A 106 11.66 3.42 -6.08
C GLY A 106 10.57 3.97 -6.99
N VAL A 107 9.35 3.45 -6.83
CA VAL A 107 8.17 4.08 -7.45
C VAL A 107 7.76 5.25 -6.56
N ARG A 108 7.87 6.45 -7.10
CA ARG A 108 7.40 7.66 -6.45
C ARG A 108 5.97 7.95 -6.89
N ILE A 109 5.09 8.17 -5.93
CA ILE A 109 3.69 8.51 -6.14
C ILE A 109 3.56 10.03 -5.95
N PRO A 110 3.12 10.77 -6.97
CA PRO A 110 2.97 12.23 -6.89
C PRO A 110 2.07 12.68 -5.73
N LEU A 111 0.88 12.06 -5.59
CA LEU A 111 0.01 12.26 -4.44
C LEU A 111 -0.50 10.90 -3.97
N ALA A 112 -0.31 10.58 -2.69
CA ALA A 112 -0.90 9.42 -2.04
C ALA A 112 -2.05 9.90 -1.15
N ILE A 113 -3.22 9.30 -1.31
CA ILE A 113 -4.46 9.74 -0.70
C ILE A 113 -4.93 8.71 0.30
N GLY A 114 -5.26 9.18 1.50
CA GLY A 114 -5.89 8.43 2.57
C GLY A 114 -7.23 9.03 2.98
N HIS A 115 -7.89 8.38 3.93
CA HIS A 115 -9.14 8.85 4.50
C HIS A 115 -8.98 9.07 6.02
N PRO A 116 -9.59 10.11 6.62
CA PRO A 116 -9.46 10.40 8.04
C PRO A 116 -9.87 9.26 8.97
N ASP A 117 -10.84 8.44 8.57
CA ASP A 117 -11.27 7.27 9.34
C ASP A 117 -10.22 6.15 9.39
N TYR A 118 -9.20 6.22 8.53
CA TYR A 118 -8.08 5.29 8.46
C TYR A 118 -6.76 6.07 8.41
N PRO A 119 -6.37 6.74 9.51
CA PRO A 119 -5.28 7.73 9.52
C PRO A 119 -3.90 7.13 9.20
N ASP A 120 -3.73 5.84 9.44
CA ASP A 120 -2.46 5.14 9.22
C ASP A 120 -2.36 4.47 7.83
N GLU A 121 -3.39 4.64 6.99
CA GLU A 121 -3.45 3.98 5.69
C GLU A 121 -3.60 4.96 4.54
N LEU A 122 -2.84 4.71 3.49
CA LEU A 122 -2.97 5.38 2.20
C LEU A 122 -3.61 4.41 1.20
N LEU A 123 -4.67 4.85 0.55
CA LEU A 123 -5.59 4.00 -0.21
C LEU A 123 -5.42 4.14 -1.72
N VAL A 124 -5.28 5.39 -2.18
CA VAL A 124 -5.25 5.73 -3.61
C VAL A 124 -3.92 6.38 -3.96
N ALA A 125 -3.33 5.93 -5.05
CA ALA A 125 -2.15 6.53 -5.67
C ALA A 125 -2.61 7.38 -6.85
N VAL A 126 -2.45 8.68 -6.77
CA VAL A 126 -2.68 9.60 -7.89
C VAL A 126 -1.36 9.76 -8.64
N LEU A 127 -1.34 9.30 -9.88
CA LEU A 127 -0.23 9.48 -10.82
C LEU A 127 -0.55 10.62 -11.76
N THR A 128 0.50 11.27 -12.24
CA THR A 128 0.40 12.41 -13.18
C THR A 128 1.39 12.24 -14.31
N ASP A 129 1.23 13.03 -15.34
CA ASP A 129 2.19 13.19 -16.45
C ASP A 129 3.36 14.11 -16.06
N ASP A 130 3.90 13.91 -14.85
CA ASP A 130 5.04 14.63 -14.30
C ASP A 130 6.36 14.36 -15.07
N ALA A 131 7.43 14.98 -14.61
CA ALA A 131 8.75 14.81 -15.22
C ALA A 131 9.23 13.35 -15.20
N ASP A 132 8.87 12.58 -14.18
CA ASP A 132 9.23 11.16 -14.10
C ASP A 132 8.45 10.34 -15.16
N TYR A 133 7.18 10.70 -15.40
CA TYR A 133 6.36 10.09 -16.44
C TYR A 133 6.87 10.44 -17.83
N THR A 134 7.15 11.72 -18.10
CA THR A 134 7.57 12.19 -19.42
C THR A 134 8.99 11.77 -19.78
N SER A 135 9.87 11.57 -18.80
CA SER A 135 11.24 11.10 -19.01
C SER A 135 11.38 9.60 -19.29
N GLU A 136 10.35 8.80 -19.00
CA GLU A 136 10.36 7.36 -19.30
C GLU A 136 10.10 7.11 -20.79
N PRO A 137 11.09 6.66 -21.56
CA PRO A 137 10.95 6.50 -23.01
C PRO A 137 10.06 5.33 -23.42
N SER A 138 9.85 4.38 -22.53
CA SER A 138 9.04 3.19 -22.81
C SER A 138 7.58 3.41 -22.43
N LEU A 139 6.69 3.52 -23.43
CA LEU A 139 5.25 3.59 -23.25
C LEU A 139 4.72 2.49 -22.31
N ARG A 140 5.21 1.25 -22.52
CA ARG A 140 4.80 0.12 -21.70
C ARG A 140 5.19 0.28 -20.23
N ARG A 141 6.36 0.85 -19.94
CA ARG A 141 6.79 1.10 -18.55
C ARG A 141 6.00 2.24 -17.94
N ARG A 142 5.80 3.29 -18.70
CA ARG A 142 5.12 4.52 -18.31
C ARG A 142 3.65 4.26 -17.97
N ASP A 143 2.91 3.65 -18.91
CA ASP A 143 1.46 3.57 -18.84
C ASP A 143 0.96 2.30 -18.16
N ARG A 144 1.72 1.20 -18.25
CA ARG A 144 1.27 -0.10 -17.76
C ARG A 144 2.05 -0.60 -16.55
N HIS A 145 3.36 -0.68 -16.64
CA HIS A 145 4.15 -1.28 -15.56
C HIS A 145 4.10 -0.49 -14.26
N ARG A 146 4.04 0.84 -14.33
CA ARG A 146 3.94 1.70 -13.15
C ARG A 146 2.62 1.45 -12.41
N VAL A 147 1.52 1.40 -13.14
CA VAL A 147 0.18 1.13 -12.62
C VAL A 147 0.09 -0.29 -12.04
N GLU A 148 0.38 -1.32 -12.85
CA GLU A 148 0.33 -2.73 -12.43
C GLU A 148 1.20 -3.00 -11.19
N ARG A 149 2.34 -2.33 -11.06
CA ARG A 149 3.24 -2.48 -9.93
C ARG A 149 2.65 -1.91 -8.64
N LEU A 150 1.89 -0.83 -8.72
CA LEU A 150 1.18 -0.24 -7.60
C LEU A 150 -0.05 -1.08 -7.22
N GLU A 151 -0.84 -1.50 -8.20
CA GLU A 151 -2.02 -2.34 -7.99
C GLU A 151 -1.68 -3.67 -7.33
N ARG A 152 -0.59 -4.33 -7.74
CA ARG A 152 -0.10 -5.56 -7.08
C ARG A 152 0.29 -5.34 -5.60
N ARG A 153 0.55 -4.11 -5.21
CA ARG A 153 0.84 -3.72 -3.82
C ARG A 153 -0.39 -3.27 -3.06
N GLY A 154 -1.57 -3.41 -3.65
CA GLY A 154 -2.84 -3.06 -3.03
C GLY A 154 -3.28 -1.62 -3.21
N TRP A 155 -2.54 -0.81 -4.00
CA TRP A 155 -2.96 0.55 -4.31
C TRP A 155 -4.09 0.54 -5.34
N ARG A 156 -5.05 1.42 -5.17
CA ARG A 156 -5.91 1.85 -6.28
C ARG A 156 -5.23 3.03 -6.97
N VAL A 157 -5.23 3.04 -8.29
CA VAL A 157 -4.49 4.02 -9.07
C VAL A 157 -5.45 4.91 -9.85
N HIS A 158 -5.27 6.21 -9.74
CA HIS A 158 -5.92 7.22 -10.57
C HIS A 158 -4.87 7.97 -11.39
N MET A 159 -5.15 8.18 -12.68
CA MET A 159 -4.28 8.97 -13.57
C MET A 159 -4.89 10.36 -13.75
N ALA A 160 -4.32 11.36 -13.09
CA ALA A 160 -4.70 12.75 -13.25
C ALA A 160 -3.73 13.42 -14.23
N PHE A 161 -4.15 13.57 -15.47
CA PHE A 161 -3.34 14.28 -16.47
C PHE A 161 -3.40 15.79 -16.25
N SER A 162 -2.27 16.45 -16.44
CA SER A 162 -2.13 17.91 -16.28
C SER A 162 -3.19 18.70 -17.04
N ALA A 163 -3.57 18.23 -18.23
CA ALA A 163 -4.62 18.87 -19.03
C ALA A 163 -5.99 18.80 -18.34
N GLY A 164 -6.36 17.65 -17.76
CA GLY A 164 -7.61 17.49 -17.01
C GLY A 164 -7.64 18.37 -15.76
N VAL A 165 -6.57 18.31 -14.96
CA VAL A 165 -6.43 19.13 -13.76
C VAL A 165 -6.48 20.63 -14.07
N PHE A 166 -5.89 21.06 -15.17
CA PHE A 166 -5.92 22.47 -15.61
C PHE A 166 -7.32 22.93 -16.00
N VAL A 167 -8.09 22.07 -16.68
CA VAL A 167 -9.45 22.41 -17.17
C VAL A 167 -10.46 22.40 -16.03
N ASP A 168 -10.44 21.36 -15.18
CA ASP A 168 -11.40 21.21 -14.07
C ASP A 168 -10.76 20.41 -12.92
N PRO A 169 -10.01 21.08 -12.02
CA PRO A 169 -9.37 20.43 -10.89
C PRO A 169 -10.39 19.85 -9.90
N GLU A 170 -11.60 20.42 -9.84
CA GLU A 170 -12.63 19.92 -8.93
C GLU A 170 -13.25 18.61 -9.44
N ALA A 171 -13.45 18.46 -10.74
CA ALA A 171 -13.90 17.19 -11.33
C ALA A 171 -12.87 16.08 -11.11
N GLU A 172 -11.58 16.37 -11.28
CA GLU A 172 -10.49 15.42 -10.98
C GLU A 172 -10.46 15.04 -9.49
N ALA A 173 -10.59 16.02 -8.60
CA ALA A 173 -10.64 15.75 -7.17
C ALA A 173 -11.87 14.92 -6.78
N ARG A 174 -13.02 15.12 -7.43
CA ARG A 174 -14.22 14.32 -7.22
C ARG A 174 -14.02 12.88 -7.67
N ALA A 175 -13.40 12.65 -8.81
CA ALA A 175 -13.10 11.31 -9.30
C ALA A 175 -12.18 10.53 -8.33
N VAL A 176 -11.19 11.21 -7.75
CA VAL A 176 -10.32 10.61 -6.74
C VAL A 176 -11.09 10.31 -5.44
N GLU A 177 -11.95 11.21 -4.99
CA GLU A 177 -12.81 11.02 -3.82
C GLU A 177 -13.72 9.80 -3.98
N GLU A 178 -14.40 9.68 -5.13
CA GLU A 178 -15.24 8.54 -5.46
C GLU A 178 -14.46 7.23 -5.41
N LEU A 179 -13.22 7.23 -5.90
CA LEU A 179 -12.34 6.07 -5.86
C LEU A 179 -11.96 5.71 -4.41
N VAL A 180 -11.66 6.70 -3.56
CA VAL A 180 -11.39 6.47 -2.12
C VAL A 180 -12.60 5.84 -1.45
N LEU A 181 -13.80 6.40 -1.67
CA LEU A 181 -15.03 5.88 -1.09
C LEU A 181 -15.33 4.45 -1.57
N ALA A 182 -15.10 4.14 -2.85
CA ALA A 182 -15.25 2.80 -3.38
C ALA A 182 -14.34 1.78 -2.67
N VAL A 183 -13.08 2.16 -2.42
CA VAL A 183 -12.12 1.32 -1.67
C VAL A 183 -12.60 1.07 -0.24
N LEU A 184 -13.14 2.08 0.42
CA LEU A 184 -13.67 1.94 1.78
C LEU A 184 -14.86 0.97 1.83
N VAL A 185 -15.76 1.07 0.86
CA VAL A 185 -16.91 0.15 0.75
C VAL A 185 -16.46 -1.29 0.50
N GLU A 186 -15.48 -1.51 -0.38
CA GLU A 186 -14.91 -2.85 -0.61
C GLU A 186 -14.34 -3.43 0.69
N ARG A 187 -13.54 -2.65 1.43
CA ARG A 187 -12.96 -3.09 2.70
C ARG A 187 -13.99 -3.41 3.77
N GLN A 188 -15.05 -2.62 3.86
CA GLN A 188 -16.13 -2.90 4.80
C GLN A 188 -16.85 -4.20 4.47
N ARG A 189 -17.04 -4.52 3.19
CA ARG A 189 -17.60 -5.81 2.76
C ARG A 189 -16.70 -6.97 3.10
N ASP A 190 -15.40 -6.82 2.88
CA ASP A 190 -14.41 -7.87 3.19
C ASP A 190 -14.23 -8.09 4.70
N ALA A 191 -14.43 -7.05 5.50
CA ALA A 191 -14.39 -7.11 6.96
C ALA A 191 -15.69 -7.66 7.59
N SER A 192 -16.80 -7.68 6.84
CA SER A 192 -18.05 -8.26 7.32
C SER A 192 -18.00 -9.78 7.14
N PRO A 193 -18.24 -10.59 8.20
CA PRO A 193 -18.32 -12.03 8.05
C PRO A 193 -19.45 -12.37 7.05
N PRO A 194 -19.30 -13.43 6.23
CA PRO A 194 -20.35 -13.86 5.33
C PRO A 194 -21.61 -14.06 6.15
N MET A 195 -22.68 -13.36 5.79
CA MET A 195 -23.99 -13.53 6.41
C MET A 195 -24.36 -14.99 6.22
N GLU A 196 -24.30 -15.77 7.30
CA GLU A 196 -24.76 -17.15 7.30
C GLU A 196 -26.17 -17.14 6.70
N ALA A 197 -26.31 -17.79 5.56
CA ALA A 197 -27.61 -18.01 4.97
C ALA A 197 -28.45 -18.72 6.04
N VAL A 198 -29.43 -18.03 6.59
CA VAL A 198 -30.38 -18.65 7.51
C VAL A 198 -30.96 -19.82 6.72
N PRO A 199 -30.78 -21.09 7.18
CA PRO A 199 -31.39 -22.20 6.48
C PRO A 199 -32.87 -21.97 6.53
N ASP A 200 -33.46 -21.92 5.33
CA ASP A 200 -34.91 -21.88 5.14
C ASP A 200 -35.48 -23.11 5.88
N ARG A 201 -35.97 -22.88 7.09
CA ARG A 201 -36.70 -23.92 7.81
C ARG A 201 -37.96 -24.13 7.04
N VAL A 202 -37.89 -25.04 6.08
CA VAL A 202 -39.09 -25.66 5.52
C VAL A 202 -39.80 -26.33 6.70
N ASP A 203 -40.89 -25.72 7.10
CA ASP A 203 -41.79 -26.26 8.11
C ASP A 203 -42.46 -27.51 7.53
N ASP A 204 -41.87 -28.66 7.88
CA ASP A 204 -42.32 -30.00 7.45
C ASP A 204 -43.53 -30.50 8.30
N SER A 205 -44.26 -29.58 8.96
CA SER A 205 -45.34 -29.90 9.86
C SER A 205 -46.75 -30.00 9.17
N VAL A 206 -46.80 -30.07 7.84
CA VAL A 206 -48.09 -30.28 7.15
C VAL A 206 -48.02 -31.48 6.22
N ARG A 207 -48.08 -32.68 6.74
CA ARG A 207 -48.61 -33.88 6.10
C ARG A 207 -48.74 -35.07 7.04
N ALA A 208 -49.59 -34.95 8.03
CA ALA A 208 -50.22 -36.14 8.59
C ALA A 208 -51.65 -36.24 8.03
N VAL A 209 -51.80 -36.98 6.94
CA VAL A 209 -53.12 -37.43 6.47
C VAL A 209 -53.53 -38.56 7.36
N PRO A 210 -54.70 -38.53 8.06
CA PRO A 210 -55.20 -39.67 8.83
C PRO A 210 -55.63 -40.78 7.89
N GLU A 211 -55.07 -41.96 8.11
CA GLU A 211 -55.41 -43.21 7.46
C GLU A 211 -56.85 -43.60 7.81
N ALA A 212 -57.65 -43.82 6.77
CA ALA A 212 -59.02 -44.24 6.91
C ALA A 212 -59.12 -45.68 7.40
N PRO A 213 -60.12 -46.07 8.30
CA PRO A 213 -60.24 -47.41 8.80
C PRO A 213 -60.76 -48.38 7.71
N GLU A 214 -60.09 -49.55 7.67
CA GLU A 214 -60.51 -50.67 6.82
C GLU A 214 -61.91 -51.19 7.22
N PRO A 215 -62.76 -51.58 6.27
CA PRO A 215 -64.00 -52.19 6.59
C PRO A 215 -63.83 -53.66 7.04
N GLU A 216 -64.37 -53.99 8.22
CA GLU A 216 -64.49 -55.35 8.70
C GLU A 216 -65.32 -56.18 7.75
N ALA A 217 -64.72 -57.28 7.29
CA ALA A 217 -65.49 -58.34 6.59
C ALA A 217 -66.18 -59.23 7.65
N GLY A 218 -67.49 -59.11 7.67
CA GLY A 218 -68.36 -60.08 8.38
C GLY A 218 -68.76 -61.23 7.47
N GLU A 219 -68.64 -62.44 8.01
CA GLU A 219 -69.17 -63.73 7.58
C GLU A 219 -69.16 -64.13 6.13
#